data_7a2d6fc44888e2fc7a2f6703ab1b240f
#
_entry.id   7a2d6fc44888e2fc7a2f6703ab1b240f
#
_cell.length_a   1.000
_cell.length_b   1.000
_cell.length_c   1.000
_cell.angle_alpha   90.00
_cell.angle_beta   90.00
_cell.angle_gamma   90.00
#
_symmetry.space_group_name_H-M   'P 1'
#
loop_
_entity.id
_entity.type
_entity.pdbx_description
1 polymer ?
#
loop_
_entity_poly.entity_id
_entity_poly.type
_entity_poly.pdbx_seq_one_letter_code
_entity_poly.pdbx_strand_id
1 'polypeptide(L)'
;MAMKTDPVSVNGREQITIPVSNDGHFRVKGEINGRPILFIVDTGASSVSVSREFATFANLVGGEPISLNTANGKLSGRLLKNIQVMAGGFTLPSVDIVVGLTGGDPNVALLGQSFLAKFEMTLDDRQMILRNKKQ
;
A
#
# COMPACT_ATOMS: atom_id res chain seq x y z
N MET A 1 -11.51 0.48 12.38
CA MET A 1 -10.22 -0.06 12.88
C MET A 1 -9.80 -1.21 11.99
N ALA A 2 -8.53 -1.22 11.57
CA ALA A 2 -8.02 -2.32 10.77
C ALA A 2 -7.71 -3.52 11.64
N MET A 3 -8.06 -4.71 11.16
CA MET A 3 -7.70 -5.95 11.83
C MET A 3 -6.41 -6.49 11.23
N LYS A 4 -5.61 -7.15 12.07
CA LYS A 4 -4.46 -7.89 11.57
C LYS A 4 -4.97 -9.06 10.75
N THR A 5 -4.46 -9.19 9.54
CA THR A 5 -4.87 -10.22 8.60
C THR A 5 -3.68 -11.11 8.28
N ASP A 6 -3.83 -12.41 8.53
CA ASP A 6 -2.79 -13.39 8.23
C ASP A 6 -3.19 -14.22 7.01
N PRO A 7 -2.23 -14.56 6.15
CA PRO A 7 -2.56 -15.40 5.00
C PRO A 7 -2.99 -16.80 5.41
N VAL A 8 -3.94 -17.33 4.67
CA VAL A 8 -4.38 -18.73 4.79
C VAL A 8 -4.23 -19.40 3.42
N SER A 9 -3.97 -20.70 3.42
CA SER A 9 -3.84 -21.45 2.18
C SER A 9 -5.21 -21.96 1.74
N VAL A 10 -5.59 -21.64 0.50
CA VAL A 10 -6.83 -22.11 -0.11
C VAL A 10 -6.47 -22.66 -1.48
N ASN A 11 -6.75 -23.94 -1.69
CA ASN A 11 -6.45 -24.64 -2.96
C ASN A 11 -4.98 -24.48 -3.37
N GLY A 12 -4.06 -24.52 -2.39
CA GLY A 12 -2.62 -24.43 -2.65
C GLY A 12 -2.08 -23.03 -2.85
N ARG A 13 -2.91 -22.00 -2.70
CA ARG A 13 -2.48 -20.60 -2.82
C ARG A 13 -2.77 -19.86 -1.54
N GLU A 14 -1.83 -19.02 -1.14
CA GLU A 14 -2.00 -18.13 0.00
C GLU A 14 -2.95 -16.98 -0.37
N GLN A 15 -3.83 -16.62 0.55
CA GLN A 15 -4.72 -15.49 0.37
C GLN A 15 -5.00 -14.80 1.70
N ILE A 16 -5.35 -13.51 1.63
CA ILE A 16 -5.86 -12.75 2.76
C ILE A 16 -7.23 -12.20 2.39
N THR A 17 -8.09 -12.06 3.40
CA THR A 17 -9.41 -11.45 3.25
C THR A 17 -9.43 -10.17 4.07
N ILE A 18 -9.74 -9.06 3.44
CA ILE A 18 -9.78 -7.74 4.07
C ILE A 18 -11.24 -7.30 4.11
N PRO A 19 -11.85 -7.20 5.30
CA PRO A 19 -13.23 -6.72 5.39
C PRO A 19 -13.29 -5.22 5.10
N VAL A 20 -14.41 -4.77 4.55
CA VAL A 20 -14.64 -3.35 4.33
C VAL A 20 -14.80 -2.63 5.68
N SER A 21 -14.22 -1.45 5.80
CA SER A 21 -14.39 -0.58 6.96
C SER A 21 -15.73 0.18 6.86
N ASN A 22 -16.15 0.79 7.98
CA ASN A 22 -17.45 1.48 8.05
C ASN A 22 -17.61 2.60 7.02
N ASP A 23 -16.51 3.18 6.56
CA ASP A 23 -16.53 4.25 5.56
C ASP A 23 -16.42 3.76 4.12
N GLY A 24 -16.46 2.45 3.90
CA GLY A 24 -16.39 1.86 2.57
C GLY A 24 -14.98 1.61 2.05
N HIS A 25 -13.95 1.97 2.80
CA HIS A 25 -12.56 1.70 2.42
C HIS A 25 -12.08 0.37 2.98
N PHE A 26 -11.07 -0.20 2.32
CA PHE A 26 -10.40 -1.40 2.80
C PHE A 26 -9.09 -1.00 3.45
N ARG A 27 -8.91 -1.36 4.73
CA ARG A 27 -7.72 -1.02 5.51
C ARG A 27 -7.01 -2.29 5.94
N VAL A 28 -5.69 -2.25 5.86
CA VAL A 28 -4.87 -3.40 6.27
C VAL A 28 -3.59 -2.89 6.93
N LYS A 29 -3.20 -3.53 8.00
CA LYS A 29 -1.95 -3.20 8.68
C LYS A 29 -0.78 -3.79 7.93
N GLY A 30 0.34 -3.08 7.94
CA GLY A 30 1.54 -3.54 7.30
C GLY A 30 2.77 -2.79 7.76
N GLU A 31 3.82 -2.89 6.96
CA GLU A 31 5.11 -2.24 7.22
C GLU A 31 5.73 -1.79 5.91
N ILE A 32 6.43 -0.68 5.98
CA ILE A 32 7.28 -0.21 4.89
C ILE A 32 8.69 -0.06 5.45
N ASN A 33 9.65 -0.72 4.83
CA ASN A 33 11.05 -0.71 5.29
C ASN A 33 11.16 -1.10 6.77
N GLY A 34 10.32 -2.04 7.21
CA GLY A 34 10.28 -2.53 8.58
C GLY A 34 9.53 -1.64 9.58
N ARG A 35 8.96 -0.52 9.14
CA ARG A 35 8.23 0.40 10.04
C ARG A 35 6.73 0.25 9.85
N PRO A 36 5.97 0.18 10.95
CA PRO A 36 4.52 -0.06 10.88
C PRO A 36 3.78 1.10 10.24
N ILE A 37 2.75 0.76 9.49
CA ILE A 37 1.87 1.71 8.81
C ILE A 37 0.50 1.08 8.64
N LEU A 38 -0.54 1.91 8.58
CA LEU A 38 -1.87 1.48 8.18
C LEU A 38 -2.06 1.80 6.71
N PHE A 39 -2.38 0.77 5.91
CA PHE A 39 -2.67 0.97 4.49
C PHE A 39 -4.16 1.15 4.25
N ILE A 40 -4.49 2.10 3.38
CA ILE A 40 -5.80 2.15 2.73
C ILE A 40 -5.58 1.65 1.31
N VAL A 41 -6.35 0.62 0.91
CA VAL A 41 -6.22 0.06 -0.43
C VAL A 41 -6.81 1.05 -1.43
N ASP A 42 -6.02 1.41 -2.45
CA ASP A 42 -6.44 2.33 -3.50
C ASP A 42 -6.09 1.72 -4.85
N THR A 43 -7.08 1.07 -5.47
CA THR A 43 -6.90 0.38 -6.74
C THR A 43 -6.64 1.33 -7.90
N GLY A 44 -6.98 2.61 -7.73
CA GLY A 44 -6.72 3.64 -8.73
C GLY A 44 -5.34 4.27 -8.63
N ALA A 45 -4.60 4.03 -7.55
CA ALA A 45 -3.25 4.55 -7.39
C ALA A 45 -2.24 3.63 -8.07
N SER A 46 -1.29 4.20 -8.80
CA SER A 46 -0.27 3.40 -9.50
C SER A 46 0.81 2.89 -8.56
N SER A 47 1.04 3.57 -7.44
CA SER A 47 2.13 3.24 -6.52
C SER A 47 1.65 3.23 -5.08
N VAL A 48 2.43 2.59 -4.22
CA VAL A 48 2.33 2.80 -2.78
C VAL A 48 2.75 4.24 -2.52
N SER A 49 1.97 4.97 -1.71
CA SER A 49 2.21 6.40 -1.46
C SER A 49 2.24 6.68 0.03
N VAL A 50 3.25 7.44 0.46
CA VAL A 50 3.44 7.82 1.86
C VAL A 50 3.65 9.32 1.99
N SER A 51 3.42 9.84 3.21
CA SER A 51 3.73 11.23 3.54
C SER A 51 5.24 11.43 3.71
N ARG A 52 5.67 12.68 3.66
CA ARG A 52 7.07 13.05 3.95
C ARG A 52 7.45 12.70 5.38
N GLU A 53 6.55 12.89 6.33
CA GLU A 53 6.81 12.59 7.73
C GLU A 53 7.05 11.10 7.93
N PHE A 54 6.22 10.25 7.33
CA PHE A 54 6.44 8.81 7.43
C PHE A 54 7.77 8.41 6.76
N ALA A 55 8.09 9.00 5.62
CA ALA A 55 9.34 8.69 4.92
C ALA A 55 10.55 8.99 5.80
N THR A 56 10.52 10.10 6.53
CA THR A 56 11.59 10.44 7.48
C THR A 56 11.66 9.40 8.59
N PHE A 57 10.53 9.03 9.17
CA PHE A 57 10.47 8.03 10.23
C PHE A 57 11.01 6.67 9.77
N ALA A 58 10.71 6.28 8.54
CA ALA A 58 11.08 4.97 7.99
C ALA A 58 12.44 4.98 7.29
N ASN A 59 13.19 6.09 7.34
CA ASN A 59 14.48 6.25 6.68
C ASN A 59 14.42 6.03 5.16
N LEU A 60 13.33 6.48 4.55
CA LEU A 60 13.17 6.42 3.09
C LEU A 60 13.84 7.64 2.49
N VAL A 61 15.09 7.48 2.09
CA VAL A 61 15.94 8.60 1.63
C VAL A 61 16.21 8.48 0.13
N GLY A 62 16.53 9.62 -0.49
CA GLY A 62 16.90 9.66 -1.90
C GLY A 62 15.71 9.52 -2.83
N GLY A 63 15.93 8.89 -3.97
CA GLY A 63 14.92 8.70 -4.98
C GLY A 63 14.95 9.78 -6.06
N GLU A 64 14.11 9.61 -7.06
CA GLU A 64 14.01 10.55 -8.17
C GLU A 64 12.96 11.61 -7.88
N PRO A 65 13.25 12.90 -8.11
CA PRO A 65 12.21 13.93 -8.01
C PRO A 65 11.11 13.66 -9.03
N ILE A 66 9.87 13.78 -8.57
CA ILE A 66 8.71 13.71 -9.45
C ILE A 66 7.78 14.88 -9.17
N SER A 67 6.99 15.25 -10.15
CA SER A 67 5.95 16.24 -9.94
C SER A 67 4.67 15.78 -10.60
N LEU A 68 3.56 16.20 -10.00
CA LEU A 68 2.23 15.86 -10.49
C LEU A 68 1.45 17.15 -10.67
N ASN A 69 0.84 17.33 -11.84
CA ASN A 69 -0.03 18.46 -12.08
C ASN A 69 -1.42 18.15 -11.55
N THR A 70 -1.92 19.02 -10.69
CA THR A 70 -3.27 18.90 -10.14
C THR A 70 -4.07 20.16 -10.42
N ALA A 71 -5.37 20.14 -10.17
CA ALA A 71 -6.23 21.30 -10.31
C ALA A 71 -5.77 22.46 -9.40
N ASN A 72 -5.09 22.15 -8.30
CA ASN A 72 -4.61 23.15 -7.33
C ASN A 72 -3.13 23.51 -7.53
N GLY A 73 -2.54 23.13 -8.66
CA GLY A 73 -1.14 23.40 -8.95
C GLY A 73 -0.29 22.12 -8.95
N LYS A 74 1.03 22.31 -8.87
CA LYS A 74 1.96 21.18 -8.90
C LYS A 74 2.23 20.66 -7.51
N LEU A 75 2.22 19.32 -7.39
CA LEU A 75 2.72 18.62 -6.21
C LEU A 75 4.07 18.03 -6.55
N SER A 76 5.05 18.23 -5.67
CA SER A 76 6.39 17.68 -5.81
C SER A 76 6.60 16.55 -4.83
N GLY A 77 7.25 15.50 -5.29
CA GLY A 77 7.56 14.36 -4.45
C GLY A 77 8.79 13.64 -4.93
N ARG A 78 8.96 12.42 -4.45
CA ARG A 78 10.08 11.55 -4.82
C ARG A 78 9.57 10.16 -5.13
N LEU A 79 10.18 9.50 -6.10
CA LEU A 79 9.94 8.09 -6.41
C LEU A 79 11.12 7.28 -5.90
N LEU A 80 10.84 6.34 -5.01
CA LEU A 80 11.84 5.40 -4.52
C LEU A 80 11.54 4.01 -5.07
N LYS A 81 12.59 3.27 -5.39
CA LYS A 81 12.49 1.91 -5.91
C LYS A 81 13.10 0.92 -4.94
N ASN A 82 12.71 -0.33 -5.05
CA ASN A 82 13.31 -1.45 -4.32
C ASN A 82 13.11 -1.33 -2.79
N ILE A 83 11.93 -0.94 -2.38
CA ILE A 83 11.58 -0.83 -0.96
C ILE A 83 10.76 -2.05 -0.55
N GLN A 84 11.10 -2.64 0.58
CA GLN A 84 10.33 -3.76 1.12
C GLN A 84 9.01 -3.27 1.69
N VAL A 85 7.92 -3.92 1.29
CA VAL A 85 6.57 -3.60 1.77
C VAL A 85 5.88 -4.88 2.19
N MET A 86 5.29 -4.86 3.39
CA MET A 86 4.46 -5.93 3.89
C MET A 86 3.05 -5.39 4.12
N ALA A 87 2.06 -6.12 3.66
CA ALA A 87 0.66 -5.78 3.91
C ALA A 87 -0.11 -7.07 4.18
N GLY A 88 -0.74 -7.14 5.35
CA GLY A 88 -1.58 -8.27 5.72
C GLY A 88 -0.85 -9.60 5.74
N GLY A 89 0.44 -9.61 6.01
CA GLY A 89 1.25 -10.83 6.02
C GLY A 89 1.91 -11.18 4.70
N PHE A 90 1.52 -10.52 3.60
CA PHE A 90 2.25 -10.66 2.33
C PHE A 90 3.41 -9.66 2.31
N THR A 91 4.60 -10.15 2.00
CA THR A 91 5.80 -9.32 1.90
C THR A 91 6.34 -9.34 0.49
N LEU A 92 6.55 -8.14 -0.08
CA LEU A 92 7.24 -7.99 -1.35
C LEU A 92 8.57 -7.28 -1.09
N PRO A 93 9.69 -7.82 -1.57
CA PRO A 93 11.01 -7.26 -1.27
C PRO A 93 11.33 -5.99 -2.04
N SER A 94 10.63 -5.72 -3.13
CA SER A 94 11.00 -4.63 -4.03
C SER A 94 9.76 -3.98 -4.60
N VAL A 95 9.37 -2.84 -4.03
CA VAL A 95 8.15 -2.10 -4.40
C VAL A 95 8.52 -0.65 -4.64
N ASP A 96 7.91 -0.05 -5.66
CA ASP A 96 8.03 1.39 -5.91
C ASP A 96 7.13 2.17 -4.97
N ILE A 97 7.69 3.22 -4.35
CA ILE A 97 6.99 4.05 -3.40
C ILE A 97 7.12 5.52 -3.80
N VAL A 98 6.01 6.23 -3.74
CA VAL A 98 5.97 7.67 -3.97
C VAL A 98 5.87 8.38 -2.63
N VAL A 99 6.73 9.37 -2.42
CA VAL A 99 6.79 10.14 -1.19
C VAL A 99 6.33 11.56 -1.47
N GLY A 100 5.44 12.07 -0.62
CA GLY A 100 5.11 13.49 -0.59
C GLY A 100 3.94 13.91 -1.44
N LEU A 101 3.25 12.98 -2.11
CA LEU A 101 2.05 13.29 -2.91
C LEU A 101 0.75 13.07 -2.14
N THR A 102 0.85 12.53 -0.92
CA THR A 102 -0.31 12.37 -0.05
C THR A 102 -0.20 13.35 1.11
N GLY A 103 -1.34 13.89 1.51
CA GLY A 103 -1.45 14.69 2.72
C GLY A 103 -2.15 13.91 3.82
N GLY A 104 -2.37 14.58 4.95
CA GLY A 104 -3.13 14.03 6.05
C GLY A 104 -2.28 13.23 7.04
N ASP A 105 -2.84 12.15 7.56
CA ASP A 105 -2.25 11.38 8.64
C ASP A 105 -0.97 10.68 8.19
N PRO A 106 0.20 10.97 8.79
CA PRO A 106 1.45 10.31 8.41
C PRO A 106 1.49 8.82 8.73
N ASN A 107 0.57 8.34 9.58
CA ASN A 107 0.49 6.91 9.92
C ASN A 107 -0.33 6.11 8.91
N VAL A 108 -0.82 6.74 7.85
CA VAL A 108 -1.63 6.12 6.82
C VAL A 108 -0.93 6.25 5.47
N ALA A 109 -0.91 5.16 4.72
CA ALA A 109 -0.36 5.13 3.37
C ALA A 109 -1.40 4.58 2.39
N LEU A 110 -1.25 4.90 1.12
CA LEU A 110 -2.07 4.28 0.07
C LEU A 110 -1.37 3.04 -0.46
N LEU A 111 -2.10 1.95 -0.54
CA LEU A 111 -1.60 0.70 -1.11
C LEU A 111 -2.07 0.61 -2.55
N GLY A 112 -1.21 0.98 -3.49
CA GLY A 112 -1.53 1.05 -4.90
C GLY A 112 -1.01 -0.13 -5.71
N GLN A 113 -1.03 0.03 -7.03
CA GLN A 113 -0.75 -1.06 -7.96
C GLN A 113 0.70 -1.56 -7.92
N SER A 114 1.66 -0.75 -7.47
CA SER A 114 3.04 -1.24 -7.34
C SER A 114 3.15 -2.40 -6.36
N PHE A 115 2.15 -2.56 -5.47
CA PHE A 115 2.01 -3.74 -4.61
C PHE A 115 0.90 -4.66 -5.13
N LEU A 116 -0.30 -4.11 -5.35
CA LEU A 116 -1.49 -4.91 -5.62
C LEU A 116 -1.39 -5.72 -6.92
N ALA A 117 -0.66 -5.22 -7.92
CA ALA A 117 -0.56 -5.88 -9.22
C ALA A 117 0.14 -7.24 -9.16
N LYS A 118 0.81 -7.55 -8.05
CA LYS A 118 1.46 -8.86 -7.86
C LYS A 118 0.49 -9.95 -7.42
N PHE A 119 -0.76 -9.60 -7.17
CA PHE A 119 -1.76 -10.52 -6.62
C PHE A 119 -2.99 -10.56 -7.52
N GLU A 120 -3.77 -11.63 -7.38
CA GLU A 120 -5.15 -11.66 -7.88
C GLU A 120 -6.05 -11.01 -6.83
N MET A 121 -6.98 -10.21 -7.29
CA MET A 121 -7.91 -9.51 -6.42
C MET A 121 -9.34 -9.91 -6.77
N THR A 122 -10.11 -10.28 -5.74
CA THR A 122 -11.56 -10.42 -5.84
C THR A 122 -12.18 -9.40 -4.91
N LEU A 123 -13.15 -8.67 -5.40
CA LEU A 123 -13.74 -7.55 -4.66
C LEU A 123 -15.26 -7.68 -4.70
N ASP A 124 -15.88 -7.56 -3.53
CA ASP A 124 -17.33 -7.40 -3.42
C ASP A 124 -17.65 -6.26 -2.45
N ASP A 125 -18.94 -6.08 -2.10
CA ASP A 125 -19.36 -4.94 -1.27
C ASP A 125 -18.81 -4.99 0.14
N ARG A 126 -18.38 -6.15 0.60
CA ARG A 126 -18.06 -6.38 2.01
C ARG A 126 -16.62 -6.73 2.26
N GLN A 127 -15.91 -7.23 1.24
CA GLN A 127 -14.57 -7.73 1.45
C GLN A 127 -13.76 -7.72 0.16
N MET A 128 -12.45 -7.67 0.35
CA MET A 128 -11.47 -7.83 -0.70
C MET A 128 -10.64 -9.06 -0.39
N ILE A 129 -10.42 -9.91 -1.38
CA ILE A 129 -9.54 -11.06 -1.25
C ILE A 129 -8.33 -10.82 -2.14
N LEU A 130 -7.15 -10.86 -1.54
CA LEU A 130 -5.88 -10.85 -2.27
C LEU A 130 -5.27 -12.23 -2.19
N ARG A 131 -4.84 -12.75 -3.33
CA ARG A 131 -4.36 -14.11 -3.47
C ARG A 131 -3.11 -14.12 -4.31
N ASN A 132 -2.14 -14.98 -3.95
CA ASN A 132 -0.97 -15.18 -4.79
C ASN A 132 -1.42 -15.61 -6.18
N LYS A 133 -0.74 -15.07 -7.20
CA LYS A 133 -1.04 -15.44 -8.57
C LYS A 133 -0.69 -16.91 -8.81
N LYS A 134 -1.48 -17.53 -9.68
CA LYS A 134 -1.23 -18.87 -10.14
C LYS A 134 0.09 -18.92 -10.90
N GLN A 135 0.93 -19.90 -10.56
CA GLN A 135 2.21 -20.08 -11.22
C GLN A 135 2.08 -20.93 -12.47
#